data_a835116cecf74234c96f97670b68d2aa
#
_entry.id   a835116cecf74234c96f97670b68d2aa
#
_cell.length_a   1.000
_cell.length_b   1.000
_cell.length_c   1.000
_cell.angle_alpha   90.00
_cell.angle_beta   90.00
_cell.angle_gamma   90.00
#
_symmetry.space_group_name_H-M   'P 1'
#
loop_
_entity.id
_entity.type
_entity.pdbx_description
1 polymer ?
#
loop_
_entity_poly.entity_id
_entity_poly.type
_entity_poly.pdbx_seq_one_letter_code
_entity_poly.pdbx_strand_id
1 'polypeptide(L)'
;MALERLNLTVSDGEFLILVGPSGCGKSTALRLTAGLDKPTSGEIRIGGTVVNGLAPGQRDIAMVFQNYALYPHMSVYRNLAYGLRQRRTPRAEIERRVRETAELLQIGELLDRKPGQLSGGQRQRVAMGRALVRKPQAFLLDEPLSNLDAKLRNQVRGDLKRLHRELPVTSIYVTHDQVEAMTLGDRLCVMSKGKVQQIGTTDDIYNRPANTFVAAFMGSPPMNLVPAVIRSGILHIGGAAVTAVASPNGPVTVGVRPEHLQLHSAYADGMVPARVDFVEPLGSHVLVTALVDVRDDSLPGTAAQTRVIVQAPAGNDWESGTRIGLVMPPERTYFFDAETGDARRSRERISL
;
A
#
# COMPACT_ATOMS: atom_id res chain seq x y z
N MET A 1 -20.65 -9.60 4.10
CA MET A 1 -20.65 -8.13 4.28
C MET A 1 -19.37 -7.61 3.66
N ALA A 2 -19.44 -6.67 2.71
CA ALA A 2 -18.24 -6.22 1.98
C ALA A 2 -17.43 -5.15 2.73
N LEU A 3 -18.12 -4.32 3.53
CA LEU A 3 -17.53 -3.29 4.38
C LEU A 3 -18.25 -3.24 5.71
N GLU A 4 -17.49 -3.13 6.79
CA GLU A 4 -18.02 -3.04 8.15
C GLU A 4 -17.56 -1.71 8.78
N ARG A 5 -18.51 -0.79 9.02
CA ARG A 5 -18.31 0.48 9.73
C ARG A 5 -17.10 1.29 9.24
N LEU A 6 -17.02 1.52 7.92
CA LEU A 6 -15.96 2.37 7.35
C LEU A 6 -16.18 3.83 7.77
N ASN A 7 -15.32 4.35 8.65
CA ASN A 7 -15.23 5.77 8.97
C ASN A 7 -13.93 6.32 8.36
N LEU A 8 -14.06 7.20 7.38
CA LEU A 8 -12.93 7.70 6.60
C LEU A 8 -13.18 9.16 6.25
N THR A 9 -12.22 10.01 6.56
CA THR A 9 -12.20 11.41 6.14
C THR A 9 -11.00 11.64 5.23
N VAL A 10 -11.24 12.26 4.10
CA VAL A 10 -10.23 12.69 3.12
C VAL A 10 -10.24 14.20 3.08
N SER A 11 -9.11 14.82 3.30
CA SER A 11 -8.96 16.28 3.28
C SER A 11 -9.01 16.81 1.86
N ASP A 12 -9.31 18.09 1.70
CA ASP A 12 -9.27 18.73 0.39
C ASP A 12 -7.84 18.69 -0.18
N GLY A 13 -7.73 18.30 -1.45
CA GLY A 13 -6.44 18.12 -2.12
C GLY A 13 -5.64 16.89 -1.69
N GLU A 14 -6.11 16.05 -0.76
CA GLU A 14 -5.41 14.85 -0.29
C GLU A 14 -5.46 13.72 -1.31
N PHE A 15 -4.33 13.00 -1.47
CA PHE A 15 -4.25 11.75 -2.21
C PHE A 15 -4.29 10.57 -1.23
N LEU A 16 -5.48 10.05 -0.97
CA LEU A 16 -5.67 8.89 -0.10
C LEU A 16 -5.62 7.58 -0.89
N ILE A 17 -4.85 6.62 -0.41
CA ILE A 17 -4.78 5.29 -1.01
C ILE A 17 -5.49 4.25 -0.14
N LEU A 18 -6.41 3.49 -0.73
CA LEU A 18 -6.97 2.29 -0.16
C LEU A 18 -6.14 1.10 -0.62
N VAL A 19 -5.48 0.41 0.31
CA VAL A 19 -4.61 -0.73 0.02
C VAL A 19 -4.99 -1.93 0.88
N GLY A 20 -4.80 -3.14 0.36
CA GLY A 20 -5.13 -4.38 1.07
C GLY A 20 -5.31 -5.56 0.13
N PRO A 21 -5.44 -6.79 0.65
CA PRO A 21 -5.63 -8.00 -0.15
C PRO A 21 -6.87 -7.92 -1.06
N SER A 22 -6.91 -8.78 -2.07
CA SER A 22 -8.10 -8.92 -2.93
C SER A 22 -9.34 -9.26 -2.09
N GLY A 23 -10.48 -8.64 -2.42
CA GLY A 23 -11.74 -8.88 -1.70
C GLY A 23 -11.87 -8.19 -0.33
N CYS A 24 -10.93 -7.36 0.13
CA CYS A 24 -11.03 -6.67 1.42
C CYS A 24 -11.99 -5.46 1.44
N GLY A 25 -12.64 -5.10 0.31
CA GLY A 25 -13.66 -4.05 0.25
C GLY A 25 -13.25 -2.73 -0.39
N LYS A 26 -12.02 -2.57 -0.92
CA LYS A 26 -11.50 -1.32 -1.54
C LYS A 26 -12.39 -0.80 -2.68
N SER A 27 -12.59 -1.62 -3.71
CA SER A 27 -13.45 -1.24 -4.86
C SER A 27 -14.90 -1.03 -4.44
N THR A 28 -15.39 -1.75 -3.40
CA THR A 28 -16.72 -1.50 -2.83
C THR A 28 -16.80 -0.11 -2.21
N ALA A 29 -15.80 0.32 -1.43
CA ALA A 29 -15.75 1.66 -0.87
C ALA A 29 -15.76 2.73 -1.97
N LEU A 30 -14.97 2.52 -3.03
CA LEU A 30 -14.92 3.41 -4.17
C LEU A 30 -16.28 3.50 -4.91
N ARG A 31 -16.93 2.35 -5.15
CA ARG A 31 -18.24 2.26 -5.83
C ARG A 31 -19.37 2.92 -5.01
N LEU A 32 -19.34 2.76 -3.68
CA LEU A 32 -20.26 3.45 -2.76
C LEU A 32 -20.07 4.97 -2.83
N THR A 33 -18.82 5.43 -2.83
CA THR A 33 -18.49 6.87 -2.98
C THR A 33 -18.94 7.38 -4.35
N ALA A 34 -18.76 6.59 -5.41
CA ALA A 34 -19.22 6.92 -6.75
C ALA A 34 -20.75 6.92 -6.92
N GLY A 35 -21.50 6.29 -6.01
CA GLY A 35 -22.96 6.11 -6.12
C GLY A 35 -23.36 4.99 -7.07
N LEU A 36 -22.43 4.12 -7.42
CA LEU A 36 -22.70 2.91 -8.21
C LEU A 36 -23.35 1.81 -7.37
N ASP A 37 -23.06 1.81 -6.05
CA ASP A 37 -23.72 0.97 -5.07
C ASP A 37 -24.31 1.86 -3.96
N LYS A 38 -25.29 1.34 -3.21
CA LYS A 38 -25.93 2.03 -2.09
C LYS A 38 -25.40 1.48 -0.76
N PRO A 39 -25.03 2.35 0.21
CA PRO A 39 -24.68 1.89 1.54
C PRO A 39 -25.92 1.35 2.26
N THR A 40 -25.73 0.31 3.07
CA THR A 40 -26.82 -0.23 3.93
C THR A 40 -27.17 0.76 5.04
N SER A 41 -26.20 1.48 5.55
CA SER A 41 -26.34 2.50 6.60
C SER A 41 -25.18 3.50 6.55
N GLY A 42 -25.29 4.60 7.27
CA GLY A 42 -24.28 5.64 7.33
C GLY A 42 -24.45 6.70 6.22
N GLU A 43 -23.52 7.64 6.19
CA GLU A 43 -23.55 8.80 5.28
C GLU A 43 -22.26 8.91 4.47
N ILE A 44 -22.40 9.31 3.21
CA ILE A 44 -21.30 9.70 2.33
C ILE A 44 -21.46 11.18 2.04
N ARG A 45 -20.39 11.96 2.30
CA ARG A 45 -20.36 13.40 2.07
C ARG A 45 -19.27 13.76 1.06
N ILE A 46 -19.58 14.66 0.15
CA ILE A 46 -18.63 15.25 -0.81
C ILE A 46 -18.83 16.77 -0.75
N GLY A 47 -17.75 17.51 -0.47
CA GLY A 47 -17.83 18.96 -0.29
C GLY A 47 -18.85 19.39 0.79
N GLY A 48 -18.95 18.62 1.90
CA GLY A 48 -19.90 18.86 2.98
C GLY A 48 -21.35 18.39 2.70
N THR A 49 -21.69 18.07 1.45
CA THR A 49 -23.05 17.66 1.05
C THR A 49 -23.22 16.14 1.18
N VAL A 50 -24.34 15.69 1.78
CA VAL A 50 -24.71 14.26 1.82
C VAL A 50 -25.16 13.83 0.43
N VAL A 51 -24.47 12.81 -0.14
CA VAL A 51 -24.69 12.36 -1.51
C VAL A 51 -25.37 10.99 -1.63
N ASN A 52 -25.83 10.41 -0.54
CA ASN A 52 -26.44 9.06 -0.53
C ASN A 52 -27.60 8.91 -1.53
N GLY A 53 -28.44 9.93 -1.65
CA GLY A 53 -29.60 9.95 -2.58
C GLY A 53 -29.27 10.39 -4.00
N LEU A 54 -28.05 10.86 -4.27
CA LEU A 54 -27.66 11.39 -5.57
C LEU A 54 -27.19 10.27 -6.50
N ALA A 55 -27.66 10.33 -7.76
CA ALA A 55 -27.14 9.47 -8.82
C ALA A 55 -25.66 9.78 -9.11
N PRO A 56 -24.86 8.82 -9.65
CA PRO A 56 -23.43 9.01 -9.91
C PRO A 56 -23.08 10.28 -10.69
N GLY A 57 -23.89 10.63 -11.71
CA GLY A 57 -23.68 11.82 -12.53
C GLY A 57 -23.88 13.16 -11.81
N GLN A 58 -24.51 13.16 -10.63
CA GLN A 58 -24.84 14.33 -9.82
C GLN A 58 -23.84 14.56 -8.67
N ARG A 59 -22.93 13.60 -8.41
CA ARG A 59 -21.99 13.66 -7.27
C ARG A 59 -20.76 14.52 -7.51
N ASP A 60 -20.64 15.16 -8.65
CA ASP A 60 -19.47 15.96 -9.07
C ASP A 60 -18.11 15.28 -8.83
N ILE A 61 -18.06 14.00 -9.12
CA ILE A 61 -16.85 13.18 -9.09
C ILE A 61 -16.47 12.70 -10.50
N ALA A 62 -15.22 12.28 -10.66
CA ALA A 62 -14.79 11.58 -11.85
C ALA A 62 -14.13 10.26 -11.47
N MET A 63 -14.48 9.19 -12.17
CA MET A 63 -13.95 7.85 -11.90
C MET A 63 -13.14 7.35 -13.10
N VAL A 64 -11.95 6.81 -12.81
CA VAL A 64 -11.11 6.08 -13.76
C VAL A 64 -11.18 4.61 -13.37
N PHE A 65 -11.64 3.78 -14.30
CA PHE A 65 -11.79 2.34 -14.11
C PHE A 65 -10.51 1.60 -14.51
N GLN A 66 -10.32 0.42 -13.99
CA GLN A 66 -9.20 -0.47 -14.29
C GLN A 66 -9.00 -0.75 -15.79
N ASN A 67 -10.08 -0.84 -16.55
CA ASN A 67 -10.07 -1.08 -17.99
C ASN A 67 -10.11 0.20 -18.83
N TYR A 68 -9.82 1.37 -18.20
CA TYR A 68 -9.85 2.72 -18.80
C TYR A 68 -11.21 3.19 -19.29
N ALA A 69 -12.12 2.30 -19.65
CA ALA A 69 -13.49 2.52 -20.13
C ALA A 69 -13.59 3.61 -21.23
N LEU A 70 -12.60 3.70 -22.13
CA LEU A 70 -12.61 4.62 -23.25
C LEU A 70 -13.64 4.20 -24.29
N TYR A 71 -14.29 5.16 -24.95
CA TYR A 71 -15.20 4.90 -26.07
C TYR A 71 -14.39 4.56 -27.33
N PRO A 72 -14.38 3.29 -27.80
CA PRO A 72 -13.44 2.83 -28.83
C PRO A 72 -13.70 3.43 -30.22
N HIS A 73 -14.93 3.85 -30.48
CA HIS A 73 -15.36 4.46 -31.75
C HIS A 73 -15.07 5.95 -31.84
N MET A 74 -14.77 6.61 -30.70
CA MET A 74 -14.49 8.04 -30.61
C MET A 74 -13.00 8.33 -30.67
N SER A 75 -12.60 9.49 -31.25
CA SER A 75 -11.22 9.97 -31.12
C SER A 75 -10.90 10.37 -29.67
N VAL A 76 -9.62 10.58 -29.37
CA VAL A 76 -9.16 11.09 -28.06
C VAL A 76 -9.85 12.40 -27.73
N TYR A 77 -9.89 13.36 -28.64
CA TYR A 77 -10.61 14.61 -28.48
C TYR A 77 -12.09 14.39 -28.08
N ARG A 78 -12.78 13.50 -28.79
CA ARG A 78 -14.20 13.22 -28.49
C ARG A 78 -14.38 12.50 -27.15
N ASN A 79 -13.46 11.64 -26.76
CA ASN A 79 -13.44 11.01 -25.44
C ASN A 79 -13.31 12.05 -24.32
N LEU A 80 -12.37 13.00 -24.45
CA LEU A 80 -12.18 14.10 -23.49
C LEU A 80 -13.41 15.01 -23.42
N ALA A 81 -13.92 15.44 -24.59
CA ALA A 81 -15.03 16.36 -24.70
C ALA A 81 -16.39 15.78 -24.27
N TYR A 82 -16.53 14.45 -24.21
CA TYR A 82 -17.84 13.79 -24.04
C TYR A 82 -18.59 14.28 -22.79
N GLY A 83 -17.94 14.24 -21.63
CA GLY A 83 -18.57 14.64 -20.35
C GLY A 83 -19.00 16.12 -20.32
N LEU A 84 -18.21 17.00 -20.95
CA LEU A 84 -18.54 18.43 -21.06
C LEU A 84 -19.74 18.68 -21.98
N ARG A 85 -19.81 17.92 -23.10
CA ARG A 85 -20.97 17.98 -24.01
C ARG A 85 -22.28 17.57 -23.32
N GLN A 86 -22.23 16.51 -22.51
CA GLN A 86 -23.40 16.07 -21.73
C GLN A 86 -23.87 17.12 -20.73
N ARG A 87 -22.94 17.92 -20.19
CA ARG A 87 -23.23 19.05 -19.32
C ARG A 87 -23.61 20.34 -20.09
N ARG A 88 -23.77 20.27 -21.40
CA ARG A 88 -24.11 21.42 -22.29
C ARG A 88 -23.10 22.56 -22.18
N THR A 89 -21.84 22.28 -21.93
CA THR A 89 -20.77 23.29 -21.86
C THR A 89 -20.63 23.97 -23.24
N PRO A 90 -20.41 25.27 -23.32
CA PRO A 90 -20.17 25.98 -24.57
C PRO A 90 -19.00 25.45 -25.37
N ARG A 91 -19.11 25.42 -26.71
CA ARG A 91 -18.09 24.81 -27.59
C ARG A 91 -16.69 25.39 -27.39
N ALA A 92 -16.58 26.70 -27.25
CA ALA A 92 -15.31 27.39 -27.02
C ALA A 92 -14.64 26.95 -25.70
N GLU A 93 -15.44 26.75 -24.65
CA GLU A 93 -14.94 26.29 -23.36
C GLU A 93 -14.53 24.81 -23.42
N ILE A 94 -15.24 23.96 -24.16
CA ILE A 94 -14.83 22.56 -24.40
C ILE A 94 -13.46 22.54 -25.12
N GLU A 95 -13.32 23.32 -26.18
CA GLU A 95 -12.06 23.39 -26.94
C GLU A 95 -10.90 23.80 -26.04
N ARG A 96 -11.07 24.86 -25.25
CA ARG A 96 -10.08 25.38 -24.32
C ARG A 96 -9.66 24.29 -23.30
N ARG A 97 -10.64 23.72 -22.59
CA ARG A 97 -10.38 22.71 -21.53
C ARG A 97 -9.73 21.44 -22.10
N VAL A 98 -10.17 20.97 -23.26
CA VAL A 98 -9.58 19.78 -23.89
C VAL A 98 -8.12 20.03 -24.26
N ARG A 99 -7.78 21.23 -24.84
CA ARG A 99 -6.39 21.55 -25.18
C ARG A 99 -5.51 21.69 -23.94
N GLU A 100 -5.95 22.44 -22.92
CA GLU A 100 -5.23 22.55 -21.64
C GLU A 100 -4.96 21.18 -21.00
N THR A 101 -5.97 20.31 -20.96
CA THR A 101 -5.84 18.97 -20.41
C THR A 101 -4.90 18.09 -21.28
N ALA A 102 -4.98 18.21 -22.59
CA ALA A 102 -4.13 17.45 -23.51
C ALA A 102 -2.66 17.87 -23.42
N GLU A 103 -2.38 19.14 -23.24
CA GLU A 103 -1.05 19.69 -23.02
C GLU A 103 -0.47 19.19 -21.68
N LEU A 104 -1.22 19.34 -20.60
CA LEU A 104 -0.86 18.87 -19.26
C LEU A 104 -0.46 17.38 -19.24
N LEU A 105 -1.20 16.55 -19.97
CA LEU A 105 -0.99 15.10 -20.03
C LEU A 105 -0.07 14.68 -21.16
N GLN A 106 0.46 15.61 -21.95
CA GLN A 106 1.32 15.36 -23.11
C GLN A 106 0.67 14.40 -24.14
N ILE A 107 -0.61 14.61 -24.44
CA ILE A 107 -1.39 13.82 -25.40
C ILE A 107 -1.95 14.68 -26.55
N GLY A 108 -1.42 15.90 -26.74
CA GLY A 108 -1.88 16.84 -27.79
C GLY A 108 -1.83 16.24 -29.19
N GLU A 109 -0.73 15.55 -29.53
CA GLU A 109 -0.54 14.88 -30.83
C GLU A 109 -1.45 13.66 -31.05
N LEU A 110 -2.14 13.21 -30.00
CA LEU A 110 -2.99 12.02 -30.03
C LEU A 110 -4.47 12.35 -30.22
N LEU A 111 -4.86 13.62 -30.21
CA LEU A 111 -6.27 14.06 -30.15
C LEU A 111 -7.15 13.47 -31.27
N ASP A 112 -6.62 13.26 -32.45
CA ASP A 112 -7.37 12.70 -33.58
C ASP A 112 -7.35 11.17 -33.64
N ARG A 113 -6.48 10.51 -32.85
CA ARG A 113 -6.38 9.06 -32.83
C ARG A 113 -7.55 8.42 -32.07
N LYS A 114 -7.83 7.15 -32.39
CA LYS A 114 -8.78 6.31 -31.64
C LYS A 114 -8.06 5.46 -30.59
N PRO A 115 -8.73 5.01 -29.52
CA PRO A 115 -8.13 4.20 -28.46
C PRO A 115 -7.35 2.97 -28.94
N GLY A 116 -7.80 2.30 -30.01
CA GLY A 116 -7.10 1.14 -30.58
C GLY A 116 -5.72 1.46 -31.19
N GLN A 117 -5.41 2.74 -31.45
CA GLN A 117 -4.15 3.21 -32.03
C GLN A 117 -3.17 3.71 -30.94
N LEU A 118 -3.50 3.54 -29.67
CA LEU A 118 -2.75 4.04 -28.53
C LEU A 118 -2.05 2.90 -27.78
N SER A 119 -0.86 3.19 -27.22
CA SER A 119 -0.23 2.30 -26.24
C SER A 119 -1.04 2.25 -24.91
N GLY A 120 -0.73 1.29 -24.04
CA GLY A 120 -1.37 1.17 -22.72
C GLY A 120 -1.28 2.48 -21.91
N GLY A 121 -0.10 3.06 -21.79
CA GLY A 121 0.12 4.32 -21.07
C GLY A 121 -0.57 5.52 -21.71
N GLN A 122 -0.63 5.57 -23.05
CA GLN A 122 -1.38 6.61 -23.74
C GLN A 122 -2.88 6.48 -23.49
N ARG A 123 -3.44 5.25 -23.52
CA ARG A 123 -4.85 5.01 -23.14
C ARG A 123 -5.15 5.47 -21.72
N GLN A 124 -4.24 5.20 -20.80
CA GLN A 124 -4.40 5.64 -19.42
C GLN A 124 -4.38 7.17 -19.29
N ARG A 125 -3.42 7.87 -19.90
CA ARG A 125 -3.39 9.34 -19.90
C ARG A 125 -4.67 9.92 -20.48
N VAL A 126 -5.23 9.32 -21.55
CA VAL A 126 -6.53 9.73 -22.11
C VAL A 126 -7.67 9.48 -21.11
N ALA A 127 -7.69 8.35 -20.39
CA ALA A 127 -8.72 8.07 -19.38
C ALA A 127 -8.64 9.08 -18.22
N MET A 128 -7.43 9.43 -17.79
CA MET A 128 -7.21 10.47 -16.79
C MET A 128 -7.66 11.85 -17.31
N GLY A 129 -7.32 12.18 -18.56
CA GLY A 129 -7.74 13.43 -19.19
C GLY A 129 -9.26 13.57 -19.26
N ARG A 130 -9.97 12.47 -19.55
CA ARG A 130 -11.44 12.43 -19.53
C ARG A 130 -12.03 12.73 -18.14
N ALA A 131 -11.31 12.37 -17.09
CA ALA A 131 -11.69 12.72 -15.72
C ALA A 131 -11.34 14.18 -15.39
N LEU A 132 -10.10 14.61 -15.70
CA LEU A 132 -9.55 15.93 -15.37
C LEU A 132 -10.29 17.08 -16.03
N VAL A 133 -10.65 16.94 -17.32
CA VAL A 133 -11.30 17.97 -18.11
C VAL A 133 -12.61 18.47 -17.47
N ARG A 134 -13.22 17.65 -16.61
CA ARG A 134 -14.47 17.97 -15.90
C ARG A 134 -14.26 18.85 -14.68
N LYS A 135 -13.02 18.97 -14.17
CA LYS A 135 -12.67 19.65 -12.92
C LYS A 135 -13.55 19.18 -11.74
N PRO A 136 -13.57 17.89 -11.42
CA PRO A 136 -14.42 17.33 -10.37
C PRO A 136 -13.91 17.72 -8.99
N GLN A 137 -14.78 17.63 -7.96
CA GLN A 137 -14.40 17.82 -6.56
C GLN A 137 -13.53 16.65 -6.05
N ALA A 138 -13.70 15.44 -6.59
CA ALA A 138 -12.86 14.31 -6.22
C ALA A 138 -12.64 13.35 -7.40
N PHE A 139 -11.43 12.78 -7.44
CA PHE A 139 -11.07 11.65 -8.31
C PHE A 139 -11.19 10.33 -7.59
N LEU A 140 -11.77 9.37 -8.27
CA LEU A 140 -11.86 7.98 -7.84
C LEU A 140 -11.11 7.11 -8.85
N LEU A 141 -10.04 6.46 -8.41
CA LEU A 141 -9.11 5.72 -9.27
C LEU A 141 -9.10 4.25 -8.85
N ASP A 142 -9.72 3.37 -9.65
CA ASP A 142 -9.84 1.93 -9.37
C ASP A 142 -8.77 1.14 -10.12
N GLU A 143 -7.67 0.81 -9.45
CA GLU A 143 -6.51 0.08 -9.97
C GLU A 143 -6.03 0.55 -11.35
N PRO A 144 -5.80 1.85 -11.58
CA PRO A 144 -5.59 2.39 -12.92
C PRO A 144 -4.29 1.92 -13.58
N LEU A 145 -3.31 1.41 -12.82
CA LEU A 145 -2.01 0.97 -13.33
C LEU A 145 -1.88 -0.56 -13.50
N SER A 146 -2.87 -1.34 -13.05
CA SER A 146 -2.79 -2.81 -12.98
C SER A 146 -2.56 -3.48 -14.34
N ASN A 147 -3.06 -2.89 -15.44
CA ASN A 147 -2.97 -3.44 -16.79
C ASN A 147 -1.72 -2.98 -17.57
N LEU A 148 -0.75 -2.36 -16.90
CA LEU A 148 0.50 -1.90 -17.51
C LEU A 148 1.66 -2.85 -17.18
N ASP A 149 2.60 -2.99 -18.11
CA ASP A 149 3.89 -3.63 -17.84
C ASP A 149 4.69 -2.83 -16.79
N ALA A 150 5.67 -3.48 -16.16
CA ALA A 150 6.42 -2.91 -15.03
C ALA A 150 7.14 -1.59 -15.38
N LYS A 151 7.74 -1.50 -16.59
CA LYS A 151 8.47 -0.29 -17.03
C LYS A 151 7.51 0.89 -17.20
N LEU A 152 6.41 0.66 -17.91
CA LEU A 152 5.39 1.67 -18.15
C LEU A 152 4.67 2.08 -16.88
N ARG A 153 4.39 1.12 -15.97
CA ARG A 153 3.80 1.38 -14.65
C ARG A 153 4.66 2.33 -13.83
N ASN A 154 5.99 2.12 -13.79
CA ASN A 154 6.92 3.00 -13.08
C ASN A 154 6.91 4.43 -13.66
N GLN A 155 6.89 4.57 -14.98
CA GLN A 155 6.84 5.86 -15.64
C GLN A 155 5.53 6.60 -15.33
N VAL A 156 4.40 5.94 -15.51
CA VAL A 156 3.08 6.55 -15.32
C VAL A 156 2.82 6.87 -13.85
N ARG A 157 3.36 6.07 -12.92
CA ARG A 157 3.33 6.39 -11.49
C ARG A 157 4.05 7.72 -11.20
N GLY A 158 5.22 7.94 -11.80
CA GLY A 158 5.93 9.23 -11.69
C GLY A 158 5.13 10.41 -12.26
N ASP A 159 4.46 10.19 -13.40
CA ASP A 159 3.60 11.20 -14.03
C ASP A 159 2.40 11.54 -13.16
N LEU A 160 1.75 10.52 -12.54
CA LEU A 160 0.66 10.69 -11.58
C LEU A 160 1.06 11.54 -10.38
N LYS A 161 2.21 11.24 -9.78
CA LYS A 161 2.71 12.00 -8.63
C LYS A 161 2.98 13.46 -8.98
N ARG A 162 3.56 13.72 -10.17
CA ARG A 162 3.80 15.08 -10.66
C ARG A 162 2.50 15.82 -10.89
N LEU A 163 1.55 15.17 -11.57
CA LEU A 163 0.23 15.73 -11.86
C LEU A 163 -0.51 16.12 -10.59
N HIS A 164 -0.50 15.28 -9.55
CA HIS A 164 -1.15 15.60 -8.28
C HIS A 164 -0.51 16.81 -7.59
N ARG A 165 0.82 16.97 -7.67
CA ARG A 165 1.52 18.16 -7.13
C ARG A 165 1.15 19.45 -7.87
N GLU A 166 0.98 19.37 -9.19
CA GLU A 166 0.62 20.52 -10.02
C GLU A 166 -0.87 20.88 -9.88
N LEU A 167 -1.71 19.88 -9.69
CA LEU A 167 -3.16 19.99 -9.52
C LEU A 167 -3.60 19.13 -8.32
N PRO A 168 -3.58 19.67 -7.11
CA PRO A 168 -3.96 18.94 -5.90
C PRO A 168 -5.49 18.75 -5.84
N VAL A 169 -6.01 17.79 -6.62
CA VAL A 169 -7.41 17.39 -6.55
C VAL A 169 -7.56 16.23 -5.58
N THR A 170 -8.53 16.34 -4.66
CA THR A 170 -8.86 15.27 -3.72
C THR A 170 -9.02 13.95 -4.45
N SER A 171 -8.24 12.93 -4.07
CA SER A 171 -8.16 11.67 -4.80
C SER A 171 -8.29 10.48 -3.87
N ILE A 172 -9.12 9.51 -4.25
CA ILE A 172 -9.16 8.18 -3.62
C ILE A 172 -8.66 7.18 -4.66
N TYR A 173 -7.56 6.54 -4.36
CA TYR A 173 -6.87 5.58 -5.24
C TYR A 173 -6.92 4.18 -4.64
N VAL A 174 -7.38 3.22 -5.38
CA VAL A 174 -7.39 1.80 -5.00
C VAL A 174 -6.23 1.09 -5.68
N THR A 175 -5.47 0.33 -4.91
CA THR A 175 -4.44 -0.55 -5.44
C THR A 175 -4.23 -1.77 -4.55
N HIS A 176 -3.64 -2.81 -5.11
CA HIS A 176 -3.05 -3.92 -4.37
C HIS A 176 -1.51 -3.88 -4.42
N ASP A 177 -0.92 -2.94 -5.16
CA ASP A 177 0.53 -2.74 -5.29
C ASP A 177 1.03 -1.84 -4.15
N GLN A 178 1.90 -2.39 -3.31
CA GLN A 178 2.47 -1.69 -2.16
C GLN A 178 3.41 -0.55 -2.58
N VAL A 179 4.12 -0.71 -3.71
CA VAL A 179 5.05 0.32 -4.21
C VAL A 179 4.26 1.54 -4.69
N GLU A 180 3.12 1.32 -5.36
CA GLU A 180 2.20 2.41 -5.70
C GLU A 180 1.71 3.12 -4.45
N ALA A 181 1.24 2.34 -3.44
CA ALA A 181 0.75 2.89 -2.19
C ALA A 181 1.81 3.75 -1.48
N MET A 182 3.01 3.21 -1.33
CA MET A 182 4.12 3.88 -0.64
C MET A 182 4.63 5.14 -1.35
N THR A 183 4.45 5.23 -2.68
CA THR A 183 5.05 6.33 -3.47
C THR A 183 4.07 7.44 -3.83
N LEU A 184 2.79 7.14 -4.00
CA LEU A 184 1.79 8.11 -4.48
C LEU A 184 1.04 8.81 -3.35
N GLY A 185 0.67 8.06 -2.28
CA GLY A 185 -0.25 8.55 -1.27
C GLY A 185 0.34 9.57 -0.31
N ASP A 186 -0.47 10.54 0.08
CA ASP A 186 -0.22 11.36 1.27
C ASP A 186 -0.55 10.56 2.52
N ARG A 187 -1.67 9.82 2.49
CA ARG A 187 -2.07 8.85 3.50
C ARG A 187 -2.52 7.55 2.86
N LEU A 188 -2.33 6.46 3.63
CA LEU A 188 -2.75 5.11 3.29
C LEU A 188 -3.83 4.66 4.27
N CYS A 189 -4.84 3.99 3.73
CA CYS A 189 -5.84 3.24 4.50
C CYS A 189 -5.63 1.75 4.20
N VAL A 190 -5.00 1.04 5.13
CA VAL A 190 -4.80 -0.41 5.01
C VAL A 190 -6.07 -1.12 5.44
N MET A 191 -6.60 -1.98 4.56
CA MET A 191 -7.86 -2.67 4.77
C MET A 191 -7.70 -4.20 4.75
N SER A 192 -8.47 -4.88 5.59
CA SER A 192 -8.56 -6.34 5.61
C SER A 192 -9.96 -6.78 6.03
N LYS A 193 -10.52 -7.77 5.32
CA LYS A 193 -11.82 -8.39 5.66
C LYS A 193 -12.94 -7.38 5.91
N GLY A 194 -13.01 -6.32 5.09
CA GLY A 194 -14.02 -5.29 5.18
C GLY A 194 -13.82 -4.24 6.28
N LYS A 195 -12.68 -4.28 6.99
CA LYS A 195 -12.34 -3.38 8.10
C LYS A 195 -11.08 -2.58 7.79
N VAL A 196 -11.01 -1.39 8.34
CA VAL A 196 -9.77 -0.60 8.37
C VAL A 196 -8.86 -1.18 9.45
N GLN A 197 -7.62 -1.47 9.08
CA GLN A 197 -6.58 -1.94 10.00
C GLN A 197 -5.73 -0.78 10.53
N GLN A 198 -5.39 0.15 9.66
CA GLN A 198 -4.66 1.37 10.02
C GLN A 198 -4.86 2.44 8.96
N ILE A 199 -4.90 3.70 9.38
CA ILE A 199 -4.82 4.88 8.52
C ILE A 199 -3.67 5.74 9.03
N GLY A 200 -2.81 6.20 8.12
CA GLY A 200 -1.69 7.08 8.47
C GLY A 200 -0.85 7.44 7.26
N THR A 201 0.20 8.21 7.48
CA THR A 201 1.22 8.48 6.47
C THR A 201 1.94 7.20 6.10
N THR A 202 2.68 7.22 5.00
CA THR A 202 3.54 6.11 4.59
C THR A 202 4.51 5.70 5.70
N ASP A 203 5.09 6.70 6.39
CA ASP A 203 6.00 6.48 7.53
C ASP A 203 5.29 5.79 8.69
N ASP A 204 4.07 6.24 9.05
CA ASP A 204 3.29 5.61 10.12
C ASP A 204 2.98 4.14 9.84
N ILE A 205 2.56 3.85 8.61
CA ILE A 205 2.19 2.49 8.21
C ILE A 205 3.40 1.56 8.18
N TYR A 206 4.55 2.04 7.68
CA TYR A 206 5.75 1.23 7.53
C TYR A 206 6.54 1.08 8.84
N ASN A 207 6.78 2.20 9.54
CA ASN A 207 7.64 2.24 10.72
C ASN A 207 6.87 2.14 12.05
N ARG A 208 5.54 2.25 12.04
CA ARG A 208 4.68 2.16 13.23
C ARG A 208 3.42 1.33 12.96
N PRO A 209 3.57 0.08 12.47
CA PRO A 209 2.42 -0.76 12.16
C PRO A 209 1.57 -1.01 13.41
N ALA A 210 0.25 -0.87 13.28
CA ALA A 210 -0.69 -1.02 14.38
C ALA A 210 -0.85 -2.47 14.83
N ASN A 211 -0.58 -3.43 13.96
CA ASN A 211 -0.72 -4.85 14.24
C ASN A 211 0.16 -5.69 13.30
N THR A 212 0.23 -6.99 13.58
CA THR A 212 0.98 -7.97 12.79
C THR A 212 0.52 -8.05 11.33
N PHE A 213 -0.79 -7.85 11.08
CA PHE A 213 -1.31 -7.83 9.71
C PHE A 213 -0.70 -6.68 8.90
N VAL A 214 -0.73 -5.45 9.42
CA VAL A 214 -0.13 -4.28 8.74
C VAL A 214 1.36 -4.46 8.56
N ALA A 215 2.05 -4.95 9.59
CA ALA A 215 3.49 -5.21 9.58
C ALA A 215 3.89 -6.21 8.47
N ALA A 216 3.16 -7.32 8.34
CA ALA A 216 3.40 -8.35 7.33
C ALA A 216 2.89 -7.94 5.94
N PHE A 217 1.80 -7.16 5.86
CA PHE A 217 1.23 -6.77 4.58
C PHE A 217 2.07 -5.68 3.90
N MET A 218 2.69 -4.77 4.65
CA MET A 218 3.46 -3.64 4.10
C MET A 218 4.96 -3.92 4.12
N GLY A 219 5.53 -3.97 2.93
CA GLY A 219 6.96 -4.26 2.69
C GLY A 219 7.15 -5.47 1.78
N SER A 220 8.20 -5.45 0.97
CA SER A 220 8.57 -6.55 0.07
C SER A 220 10.10 -6.72 0.13
N PRO A 221 10.56 -7.78 0.81
CA PRO A 221 9.83 -8.82 1.52
C PRO A 221 9.03 -8.31 2.73
N PRO A 222 8.05 -9.10 3.25
CA PRO A 222 7.28 -8.74 4.44
C PRO A 222 8.14 -8.69 5.70
N MET A 223 7.65 -8.02 6.76
CA MET A 223 8.28 -8.04 8.08
C MET A 223 8.36 -9.48 8.60
N ASN A 224 9.52 -9.88 9.11
CA ASN A 224 9.66 -11.13 9.84
C ASN A 224 8.87 -11.04 11.16
N LEU A 225 8.01 -12.00 11.40
CA LEU A 225 7.24 -12.13 12.64
C LEU A 225 7.67 -13.42 13.33
N VAL A 226 8.33 -13.28 14.48
CA VAL A 226 8.95 -14.39 15.20
C VAL A 226 8.31 -14.54 16.58
N PRO A 227 7.73 -15.72 16.91
CA PRO A 227 7.27 -16.00 18.26
C PRO A 227 8.42 -15.94 19.26
N ALA A 228 8.18 -15.31 20.41
CA ALA A 228 9.19 -15.07 21.42
C ALA A 228 8.56 -14.95 22.82
N VAL A 229 9.39 -14.95 23.86
CA VAL A 229 8.96 -14.75 25.25
C VAL A 229 9.86 -13.72 25.91
N ILE A 230 9.25 -12.83 26.69
CA ILE A 230 9.98 -11.92 27.57
C ILE A 230 9.95 -12.49 28.99
N ARG A 231 11.14 -12.72 29.57
CA ARG A 231 11.32 -13.18 30.95
C ARG A 231 12.30 -12.26 31.69
N SER A 232 11.89 -11.72 32.80
CA SER A 232 12.71 -10.81 33.63
C SER A 232 13.30 -9.63 32.83
N GLY A 233 12.53 -9.09 31.87
CA GLY A 233 12.98 -7.98 31.02
C GLY A 233 13.98 -8.39 29.91
N ILE A 234 14.17 -9.68 29.65
CA ILE A 234 15.03 -10.20 28.58
C ILE A 234 14.17 -10.90 27.53
N LEU A 235 14.38 -10.58 26.28
CA LEU A 235 13.76 -11.25 25.12
C LEU A 235 14.45 -12.59 24.88
N HIS A 236 13.66 -13.66 24.79
CA HIS A 236 14.10 -15.01 24.44
C HIS A 236 13.43 -15.49 23.15
N ILE A 237 14.24 -16.06 22.25
CA ILE A 237 13.79 -16.68 20.99
C ILE A 237 14.43 -18.08 20.92
N GLY A 238 13.61 -19.14 20.92
CA GLY A 238 14.08 -20.51 20.87
C GLY A 238 15.06 -20.86 22.01
N GLY A 239 14.85 -20.34 23.19
CA GLY A 239 15.73 -20.52 24.35
C GLY A 239 16.96 -19.59 24.39
N ALA A 240 17.33 -18.94 23.29
CA ALA A 240 18.43 -17.97 23.27
C ALA A 240 18.00 -16.65 23.92
N ALA A 241 18.79 -16.13 24.86
CA ALA A 241 18.63 -14.78 25.40
C ALA A 241 19.20 -13.77 24.37
N VAL A 242 18.34 -12.87 23.87
CA VAL A 242 18.70 -12.00 22.74
C VAL A 242 19.11 -10.61 23.21
N THR A 243 18.24 -9.91 23.93
CA THR A 243 18.49 -8.53 24.38
C THR A 243 17.57 -8.15 25.53
N ALA A 244 17.98 -7.16 26.32
CA ALA A 244 17.12 -6.55 27.33
C ALA A 244 16.05 -5.67 26.64
N VAL A 245 14.82 -5.72 27.14
CA VAL A 245 13.69 -4.99 26.56
C VAL A 245 12.78 -4.38 27.63
N ALA A 246 12.32 -3.17 27.38
CA ALA A 246 11.35 -2.47 28.23
C ALA A 246 9.90 -2.81 27.86
N SER A 247 9.55 -4.11 27.90
CA SER A 247 8.20 -4.60 27.57
C SER A 247 7.75 -5.60 28.65
N PRO A 248 6.43 -5.73 28.90
CA PRO A 248 5.90 -6.68 29.88
C PRO A 248 6.34 -8.11 29.60
N ASN A 249 6.59 -8.88 30.69
CA ASN A 249 6.88 -10.31 30.59
C ASN A 249 5.71 -11.09 29.98
N GLY A 250 6.04 -12.22 29.34
CA GLY A 250 5.07 -13.13 28.73
C GLY A 250 5.29 -13.35 27.22
N PRO A 251 4.39 -14.11 26.59
CA PRO A 251 4.42 -14.34 25.15
C PRO A 251 4.32 -13.05 24.33
N VAL A 252 5.09 -13.00 23.25
CA VAL A 252 5.14 -11.84 22.34
C VAL A 252 5.47 -12.30 20.92
N THR A 253 4.96 -11.60 19.92
CA THR A 253 5.47 -11.72 18.54
C THR A 253 6.44 -10.59 18.29
N VAL A 254 7.67 -10.94 17.93
CA VAL A 254 8.72 -9.97 17.57
C VAL A 254 8.67 -9.72 16.07
N GLY A 255 8.64 -8.45 15.68
CA GLY A 255 8.72 -8.01 14.28
C GLY A 255 10.07 -7.38 13.97
N VAL A 256 10.70 -7.78 12.86
CA VAL A 256 11.89 -7.10 12.33
C VAL A 256 11.86 -7.09 10.81
N ARG A 257 12.17 -5.93 10.21
CA ARG A 257 12.21 -5.82 8.75
C ARG A 257 13.41 -6.58 8.19
N PRO A 258 13.29 -7.23 7.00
CA PRO A 258 14.39 -7.95 6.36
C PRO A 258 15.68 -7.15 6.21
N GLU A 259 15.56 -5.86 5.89
CA GLU A 259 16.69 -4.92 5.72
C GLU A 259 17.34 -4.48 7.04
N HIS A 260 16.69 -4.73 8.17
CA HIS A 260 17.21 -4.37 9.49
C HIS A 260 17.81 -5.57 10.24
N LEU A 261 17.47 -6.79 9.81
CA LEU A 261 18.01 -8.01 10.41
C LEU A 261 19.45 -8.23 9.91
N GLN A 262 20.40 -8.36 10.82
CA GLN A 262 21.82 -8.48 10.47
C GLN A 262 22.25 -9.94 10.53
N LEU A 263 23.02 -10.36 9.52
CA LEU A 263 23.59 -11.70 9.37
C LEU A 263 25.06 -11.73 9.82
N HIS A 264 25.39 -12.73 10.65
CA HIS A 264 26.75 -13.04 11.05
C HIS A 264 27.09 -14.49 10.70
N SER A 265 28.30 -14.72 10.17
CA SER A 265 28.78 -16.05 9.75
C SER A 265 29.02 -17.02 10.93
N ALA A 266 29.11 -16.51 12.15
CA ALA A 266 29.23 -17.26 13.36
C ALA A 266 28.20 -16.83 14.40
N TYR A 267 27.69 -17.76 15.17
CA TYR A 267 26.83 -17.47 16.32
C TYR A 267 27.68 -17.00 17.52
N ALA A 268 27.17 -16.01 18.22
CA ALA A 268 27.69 -15.49 19.49
C ALA A 268 26.56 -15.21 20.46
N ASP A 269 26.86 -15.02 21.74
CA ASP A 269 25.87 -14.65 22.77
C ASP A 269 25.16 -13.34 22.41
N GLY A 270 23.85 -13.28 22.66
CA GLY A 270 23.01 -12.16 22.26
C GLY A 270 22.48 -12.21 20.83
N MET A 271 22.87 -13.21 20.04
CA MET A 271 22.32 -13.46 18.70
C MET A 271 21.24 -14.53 18.73
N VAL A 272 20.38 -14.52 17.72
CA VAL A 272 19.43 -15.61 17.47
C VAL A 272 20.11 -16.67 16.61
N PRO A 273 20.24 -17.93 17.06
CA PRO A 273 20.82 -18.99 16.25
C PRO A 273 19.87 -19.34 15.11
N ALA A 274 20.41 -19.43 13.90
CA ALA A 274 19.65 -19.77 12.72
C ALA A 274 20.47 -20.67 11.76
N ARG A 275 19.79 -21.24 10.78
CA ARG A 275 20.41 -22.01 9.69
C ARG A 275 19.88 -21.52 8.36
N VAL A 276 20.77 -21.26 7.40
CA VAL A 276 20.40 -20.87 6.05
C VAL A 276 19.58 -21.99 5.40
N ASP A 277 18.40 -21.65 4.90
CA ASP A 277 17.54 -22.56 4.12
C ASP A 277 17.87 -22.43 2.63
N PHE A 278 17.74 -21.23 2.07
CA PHE A 278 18.15 -20.93 0.70
C PHE A 278 18.48 -19.43 0.51
N VAL A 279 19.09 -19.11 -0.64
CA VAL A 279 19.54 -17.76 -0.99
C VAL A 279 19.04 -17.39 -2.38
N GLU A 280 18.49 -16.18 -2.51
CA GLU A 280 17.99 -15.62 -3.77
C GLU A 280 18.80 -14.39 -4.16
N PRO A 281 19.69 -14.47 -5.17
CA PRO A 281 20.43 -13.31 -5.64
C PRO A 281 19.54 -12.41 -6.51
N LEU A 282 19.41 -11.14 -6.11
CA LEU A 282 18.63 -10.12 -6.82
C LEU A 282 19.51 -9.05 -7.50
N GLY A 283 20.78 -9.35 -7.71
CA GLY A 283 21.76 -8.48 -8.36
C GLY A 283 22.38 -7.49 -7.38
N SER A 284 21.66 -6.45 -6.95
CA SER A 284 22.18 -5.45 -6.00
C SER A 284 22.27 -5.95 -4.55
N HIS A 285 21.51 -6.98 -4.19
CA HIS A 285 21.45 -7.58 -2.86
C HIS A 285 21.04 -9.05 -2.98
N VAL A 286 21.10 -9.75 -1.87
CA VAL A 286 20.62 -11.13 -1.75
C VAL A 286 19.55 -11.22 -0.68
N LEU A 287 18.54 -12.07 -0.88
CA LEU A 287 17.62 -12.46 0.16
C LEU A 287 18.07 -13.82 0.71
N VAL A 288 18.39 -13.85 1.99
CA VAL A 288 18.75 -15.07 2.70
C VAL A 288 17.57 -15.50 3.53
N THR A 289 16.96 -16.62 3.17
CA THR A 289 15.93 -17.27 4.00
C THR A 289 16.62 -18.20 4.98
N ALA A 290 16.35 -18.00 6.28
CA ALA A 290 16.92 -18.79 7.35
C ALA A 290 15.83 -19.39 8.25
N LEU A 291 16.13 -20.54 8.84
CA LEU A 291 15.29 -21.23 9.81
C LEU A 291 15.78 -20.91 11.22
N VAL A 292 14.86 -20.38 12.02
CA VAL A 292 15.05 -20.09 13.45
C VAL A 292 14.27 -21.11 14.26
N ASP A 293 14.91 -21.76 15.23
CA ASP A 293 14.22 -22.58 16.21
C ASP A 293 13.49 -21.66 17.22
N VAL A 294 12.19 -21.84 17.37
CA VAL A 294 11.35 -21.02 18.25
C VAL A 294 10.65 -21.84 19.33
N ARG A 295 11.10 -23.10 19.55
CA ARG A 295 10.55 -23.98 20.58
C ARG A 295 10.73 -23.36 21.95
N ASP A 296 9.63 -23.25 22.67
CA ASP A 296 9.58 -22.79 24.05
C ASP A 296 8.32 -23.36 24.73
N ASP A 297 8.47 -23.95 25.89
CA ASP A 297 7.37 -24.60 26.61
C ASP A 297 6.24 -23.63 26.99
N SER A 298 6.54 -22.34 27.08
CA SER A 298 5.55 -21.28 27.34
C SER A 298 4.82 -20.77 26.07
N LEU A 299 5.11 -21.37 24.90
CA LEU A 299 4.46 -21.07 23.61
C LEU A 299 3.77 -22.33 23.05
N PRO A 300 2.74 -22.86 23.71
CA PRO A 300 2.07 -24.07 23.25
C PRO A 300 1.41 -23.85 21.87
N GLY A 301 1.53 -24.85 20.99
CA GLY A 301 0.95 -24.79 19.64
C GLY A 301 1.79 -24.00 18.62
N THR A 302 2.92 -23.42 19.00
CA THR A 302 3.84 -22.76 18.07
C THR A 302 4.62 -23.82 17.28
N ALA A 303 4.83 -23.57 15.98
CA ALA A 303 5.70 -24.40 15.16
C ALA A 303 7.13 -24.44 15.76
N ALA A 304 7.81 -25.59 15.63
CA ALA A 304 9.16 -25.74 16.19
C ALA A 304 10.18 -24.79 15.54
N GLN A 305 9.93 -24.40 14.29
CA GLN A 305 10.80 -23.51 13.52
C GLN A 305 9.96 -22.47 12.77
N THR A 306 10.52 -21.27 12.62
CA THR A 306 9.96 -20.21 11.77
C THR A 306 11.00 -19.79 10.72
N ARG A 307 10.51 -19.36 9.56
CA ARG A 307 11.35 -18.79 8.52
C ARG A 307 11.50 -17.29 8.75
N VAL A 308 12.71 -16.79 8.58
CA VAL A 308 13.02 -15.37 8.53
C VAL A 308 13.76 -15.05 7.24
N ILE A 309 13.54 -13.87 6.69
CA ILE A 309 14.18 -13.36 5.49
C ILE A 309 15.10 -12.23 5.91
N VAL A 310 16.35 -12.28 5.46
CA VAL A 310 17.33 -11.21 5.65
C VAL A 310 17.71 -10.65 4.30
N GLN A 311 17.66 -9.34 4.16
CA GLN A 311 18.19 -8.64 3.00
C GLN A 311 19.64 -8.27 3.29
N ALA A 312 20.58 -8.92 2.62
CA ALA A 312 22.01 -8.71 2.79
C ALA A 312 22.66 -8.13 1.53
N PRO A 313 23.79 -7.40 1.64
CA PRO A 313 24.54 -6.97 0.47
C PRO A 313 24.98 -8.16 -0.40
N ALA A 314 25.06 -7.93 -1.71
CA ALA A 314 25.65 -8.92 -2.63
C ALA A 314 27.15 -9.10 -2.33
N GLY A 315 27.68 -10.30 -2.64
CA GLY A 315 29.12 -10.58 -2.53
C GLY A 315 29.53 -11.45 -1.34
N ASN A 316 28.59 -11.92 -0.53
CA ASN A 316 28.84 -12.97 0.49
C ASN A 316 28.24 -14.28 0.00
N ASP A 317 29.02 -15.35 0.05
CA ASP A 317 28.59 -16.70 -0.30
C ASP A 317 27.93 -17.36 0.91
N TRP A 318 26.61 -17.21 0.99
CA TRP A 318 25.80 -17.91 1.98
C TRP A 318 25.33 -19.24 1.41
N GLU A 319 25.79 -20.35 2.00
CA GLU A 319 25.41 -21.68 1.56
C GLU A 319 24.26 -22.25 2.39
N SER A 320 23.35 -22.98 1.72
CA SER A 320 22.28 -23.72 2.41
C SER A 320 22.85 -24.70 3.45
N GLY A 321 22.21 -24.78 4.61
CA GLY A 321 22.65 -25.59 5.74
C GLY A 321 23.64 -24.91 6.68
N THR A 322 24.26 -23.79 6.29
CA THR A 322 25.22 -23.05 7.13
C THR A 322 24.52 -22.50 8.39
N ARG A 323 25.19 -22.70 9.54
CA ARG A 323 24.77 -22.09 10.81
C ARG A 323 25.24 -20.66 10.86
N ILE A 324 24.33 -19.78 11.28
CA ILE A 324 24.52 -18.33 11.32
C ILE A 324 23.98 -17.75 12.63
N GLY A 325 24.45 -16.56 12.98
CA GLY A 325 23.87 -15.71 14.02
C GLY A 325 23.05 -14.57 13.41
N LEU A 326 21.87 -14.30 13.97
CA LEU A 326 21.05 -13.16 13.57
C LEU A 326 21.01 -12.12 14.69
N VAL A 327 21.29 -10.86 14.38
CA VAL A 327 21.16 -9.74 15.29
C VAL A 327 19.93 -8.91 14.93
N MET A 328 19.07 -8.68 15.92
CA MET A 328 17.88 -7.83 15.85
C MET A 328 18.20 -6.50 16.57
N PRO A 329 18.48 -5.40 15.85
CA PRO A 329 18.74 -4.11 16.50
C PRO A 329 17.54 -3.66 17.33
N PRO A 330 17.71 -3.34 18.63
CA PRO A 330 16.59 -3.01 19.52
C PRO A 330 15.71 -1.88 18.99
N GLU A 331 16.31 -0.84 18.40
CA GLU A 331 15.64 0.32 17.85
C GLU A 331 14.85 0.05 16.55
N ARG A 332 15.05 -1.13 15.95
CA ARG A 332 14.38 -1.61 14.74
C ARG A 332 13.54 -2.86 14.98
N THR A 333 13.34 -3.20 16.27
CA THR A 333 12.56 -4.36 16.68
C THR A 333 11.20 -3.91 17.19
N TYR A 334 10.15 -4.56 16.70
CA TYR A 334 8.76 -4.28 17.04
C TYR A 334 8.20 -5.41 17.91
N PHE A 335 7.29 -5.07 18.81
CA PHE A 335 6.65 -6.02 19.69
C PHE A 335 5.14 -6.00 19.49
N PHE A 336 4.58 -7.17 19.25
CA PHE A 336 3.15 -7.36 19.10
C PHE A 336 2.63 -8.33 20.16
N ASP A 337 1.41 -8.13 20.59
CA ASP A 337 0.73 -9.07 21.47
C ASP A 337 0.59 -10.43 20.75
N ALA A 338 0.92 -11.52 21.44
CA ALA A 338 0.94 -12.85 20.82
C ALA A 338 -0.46 -13.38 20.48
N GLU A 339 -1.52 -12.92 21.17
CA GLU A 339 -2.90 -13.39 20.97
C GLU A 339 -3.66 -12.49 20.00
N THR A 340 -3.60 -11.16 20.20
CA THR A 340 -4.38 -10.20 19.40
C THR A 340 -3.65 -9.76 18.15
N GLY A 341 -2.33 -9.83 18.14
CA GLY A 341 -1.47 -9.29 17.08
C GLY A 341 -1.33 -7.77 17.13
N ASP A 342 -1.88 -7.09 18.10
CA ASP A 342 -1.80 -5.63 18.22
C ASP A 342 -0.41 -5.18 18.66
N ALA A 343 0.04 -4.04 18.16
CA ALA A 343 1.33 -3.50 18.55
C ALA A 343 1.36 -3.15 20.04
N ARG A 344 2.34 -3.70 20.75
CA ARG A 344 2.66 -3.28 22.11
C ARG A 344 3.37 -1.94 22.05
N ARG A 345 2.78 -0.88 22.59
CA ARG A 345 3.43 0.43 22.72
C ARG A 345 4.60 0.25 23.69
N SER A 346 5.83 0.38 23.19
CA SER A 346 6.96 0.57 24.09
C SER A 346 6.73 1.86 24.87
N ARG A 347 6.68 1.77 26.21
CA ARG A 347 6.81 2.97 27.04
C ARG A 347 8.20 3.53 26.75
N GLU A 348 8.22 4.70 26.11
CA GLU A 348 9.33 5.59 25.87
C GLU A 348 10.69 4.98 25.46
N ARG A 349 11.20 5.45 24.31
CA ARG A 349 12.60 5.27 23.94
C ARG A 349 13.44 5.72 25.14
N ILE A 350 14.13 4.80 25.79
CA ILE A 350 15.20 5.17 26.73
C ILE A 350 16.28 5.83 25.87
N SER A 351 16.35 7.17 25.91
CA SER A 351 17.54 7.91 25.47
C SER A 351 18.65 7.54 26.46
N LEU A 352 19.61 6.78 25.98
CA LEU A 352 20.94 6.68 26.57
C LEU A 352 21.78 7.87 26.15
#